data_9e99b883bd94f4033c8dc51785284e50
#
_entry.id   9e99b883bd94f4033c8dc51785284e50
#
_cell.length_a   1.000
_cell.length_b   1.000
_cell.length_c   1.000
_cell.angle_alpha   90.00
_cell.angle_beta   90.00
_cell.angle_gamma   90.00
#
_symmetry.space_group_name_H-M   'P 1'
#
loop_
_entity.id
_entity.type
_entity.pdbx_description
1 polymer ?
#
loop_
_entity_poly.entity_id
_entity_poly.type
_entity_poly.pdbx_seq_one_letter_code
_entity_poly.pdbx_strand_id
1 'polypeptide(L)'
;MRSTPTSRKFSYGLAGLALVSFLGLASCGSDARSSATTATASGGTVAPEDIKVDPAVVTAGLTKLPATIASAIASIGTPDAKAKVDAIEAEWATFEGTIRGTDPDIYLAIEDQLDPVQDQIKAGEAAKASDTATTLADLFTQYLAKHPG
;
A
#
# COMPACT_ATOMS: atom_id res chain seq x y z
N MET A 1 -23.00 -27.30 -12.82
CA MET A 1 -22.28 -27.42 -11.54
C MET A 1 -21.93 -26.00 -11.09
N ARG A 2 -22.54 -25.53 -10.03
CA ARG A 2 -22.37 -24.15 -9.56
C ARG A 2 -21.31 -24.17 -8.44
N SER A 3 -20.15 -23.57 -8.68
CA SER A 3 -19.12 -23.38 -7.65
C SER A 3 -19.43 -22.14 -6.84
N THR A 4 -19.56 -22.31 -5.52
CA THR A 4 -19.79 -21.22 -4.56
C THR A 4 -18.47 -20.55 -4.20
N PRO A 5 -18.37 -19.22 -4.13
CA PRO A 5 -17.19 -18.53 -3.65
C PRO A 5 -17.05 -18.70 -2.13
N THR A 6 -15.94 -19.24 -1.69
CA THR A 6 -15.59 -19.38 -0.27
C THR A 6 -15.02 -18.05 0.22
N SER A 7 -15.81 -17.34 1.00
CA SER A 7 -15.40 -16.12 1.69
C SER A 7 -14.39 -16.47 2.81
N ARG A 8 -13.12 -16.13 2.65
CA ARG A 8 -12.10 -16.28 3.70
C ARG A 8 -12.15 -15.07 4.63
N LYS A 9 -12.62 -15.32 5.84
CA LYS A 9 -12.54 -14.36 6.94
C LYS A 9 -11.10 -14.28 7.43
N PHE A 10 -10.47 -13.13 7.28
CA PHE A 10 -9.18 -12.82 7.89
C PHE A 10 -9.38 -12.66 9.40
N SER A 11 -8.74 -13.54 10.18
CA SER A 11 -8.63 -13.42 11.63
C SER A 11 -7.35 -12.67 11.97
N TYR A 12 -7.49 -11.42 12.39
CA TYR A 12 -6.39 -10.68 13.00
C TYR A 12 -6.12 -11.19 14.40
N GLY A 13 -4.97 -11.83 14.59
CA GLY A 13 -4.48 -12.26 15.91
C GLY A 13 -3.95 -11.08 16.71
N LEU A 14 -4.58 -10.82 17.83
CA LEU A 14 -4.16 -9.86 18.86
C LEU A 14 -3.04 -10.50 19.71
N ALA A 15 -1.85 -9.94 19.75
CA ALA A 15 -0.92 -10.17 20.87
C ALA A 15 0.19 -9.11 20.91
N GLY A 16 0.38 -8.46 22.05
CA GLY A 16 1.64 -7.81 22.39
C GLY A 16 1.53 -6.47 23.10
N LEU A 17 1.13 -6.52 24.38
CA LEU A 17 1.25 -5.41 25.34
C LEU A 17 2.73 -5.19 25.68
N ALA A 18 3.29 -4.00 25.43
CA ALA A 18 4.53 -3.55 26.06
C ALA A 18 4.37 -2.12 26.54
N LEU A 19 4.18 -1.98 27.88
CA LEU A 19 4.26 -0.74 28.62
C LEU A 19 5.73 -0.31 28.73
N VAL A 20 6.07 0.86 28.22
CA VAL A 20 7.29 1.58 28.60
C VAL A 20 6.90 2.99 29.06
N SER A 21 6.96 3.16 30.39
CA SER A 21 6.83 4.46 31.05
C SER A 21 8.17 5.20 30.98
N PHE A 22 8.20 6.39 30.39
CA PHE A 22 9.29 7.36 30.61
C PHE A 22 8.73 8.67 31.16
N LEU A 23 9.08 8.91 32.44
CA LEU A 23 9.00 10.24 33.08
C LEU A 23 10.29 11.03 32.78
N GLY A 24 10.15 12.31 32.59
CA GLY A 24 11.26 13.26 32.79
C GLY A 24 11.31 14.32 31.71
N LEU A 25 11.08 15.49 32.01
CA LEU A 25 11.57 16.66 32.65
C LEU A 25 11.31 17.91 31.79
N ALA A 26 10.72 18.91 32.41
CA ALA A 26 10.47 20.24 31.88
C ALA A 26 11.79 20.98 31.59
N SER A 27 11.84 21.72 30.47
CA SER A 27 12.75 22.83 30.28
C SER A 27 12.04 23.93 29.51
N CYS A 28 11.85 25.09 30.19
CA CYS A 28 11.40 26.34 29.58
C CYS A 28 12.53 26.95 28.74
N GLY A 29 12.20 27.45 27.56
CA GLY A 29 13.07 28.29 26.75
C GLY A 29 12.23 28.97 25.66
N SER A 30 12.12 30.29 25.76
CA SER A 30 11.28 31.20 24.96
C SER A 30 11.87 31.45 23.57
N ASP A 31 10.95 31.84 22.66
CA ASP A 31 11.11 32.60 21.41
C ASP A 31 11.68 31.89 20.17
N ALA A 32 10.76 31.56 19.25
CA ALA A 32 10.75 32.07 17.86
C ALA A 32 9.54 31.48 17.11
N ARG A 33 8.73 32.35 16.51
CA ARG A 33 7.58 32.02 15.69
C ARG A 33 8.02 31.18 14.47
N SER A 34 7.64 29.90 14.44
CA SER A 34 7.48 29.14 13.22
C SER A 34 6.15 28.40 13.36
N SER A 35 5.21 28.70 12.48
CA SER A 35 3.91 28.05 12.43
C SER A 35 4.10 26.61 11.96
N ALA A 36 4.54 25.75 12.88
CA ALA A 36 4.43 24.32 12.71
C ALA A 36 3.02 23.94 13.18
N THR A 37 2.16 23.57 12.26
CA THR A 37 0.88 22.93 12.55
C THR A 37 1.18 21.64 13.30
N THR A 38 1.07 21.68 14.62
CA THR A 38 1.21 20.52 15.49
C THR A 38 -0.03 19.66 15.27
N ALA A 39 0.09 18.64 14.44
CA ALA A 39 -0.87 17.54 14.40
C ALA A 39 -0.77 16.84 15.74
N THR A 40 -1.79 17.03 16.59
CA THR A 40 -1.96 16.28 17.85
C THR A 40 -2.20 14.81 17.49
N ALA A 41 -1.18 13.98 17.65
CA ALA A 41 -1.29 12.54 17.47
C ALA A 41 -2.20 11.98 18.58
N SER A 42 -3.48 11.83 18.28
CA SER A 42 -4.35 10.86 18.94
C SER A 42 -3.87 9.48 18.50
N GLY A 43 -3.37 8.66 19.41
CA GLY A 43 -2.69 7.40 19.13
C GLY A 43 -3.63 6.28 18.63
N GLY A 44 -4.30 6.48 17.50
CA GLY A 44 -4.93 5.45 16.71
C GLY A 44 -4.06 5.19 15.49
N THR A 45 -3.74 3.92 15.20
CA THR A 45 -3.12 3.53 13.94
C THR A 45 -4.12 3.87 12.83
N VAL A 46 -3.80 4.84 11.99
CA VAL A 46 -4.61 5.18 10.81
C VAL A 46 -4.43 4.03 9.82
N ALA A 47 -5.54 3.52 9.28
CA ALA A 47 -5.48 2.48 8.26
C ALA A 47 -4.86 3.06 6.97
N PRO A 48 -4.06 2.30 6.21
CA PRO A 48 -3.39 2.78 5.00
C PRO A 48 -4.36 3.42 4.01
N GLU A 49 -5.53 2.85 3.82
CA GLU A 49 -6.59 3.35 2.95
C GLU A 49 -7.21 4.69 3.39
N ASP A 50 -6.92 5.14 4.61
CA ASP A 50 -7.36 6.45 5.12
C ASP A 50 -6.24 7.52 5.06
N ILE A 51 -5.01 7.12 4.73
CA ILE A 51 -3.88 8.02 4.58
C ILE A 51 -4.04 8.83 3.28
N LYS A 52 -3.94 10.15 3.40
CA LYS A 52 -3.95 11.06 2.24
C LYS A 52 -2.56 11.68 2.07
N VAL A 53 -2.06 11.61 0.86
CA VAL A 53 -0.75 12.16 0.47
C VAL A 53 -0.91 13.14 -0.70
N ASP A 54 0.14 13.89 -0.97
CA ASP A 54 0.20 14.80 -2.12
C ASP A 54 0.06 14.03 -3.45
N PRO A 55 -0.65 14.56 -4.46
CA PRO A 55 -0.77 13.94 -5.78
C PRO A 55 0.58 13.58 -6.44
N ALA A 56 1.63 14.36 -6.19
CA ALA A 56 2.97 14.05 -6.69
C ALA A 56 3.53 12.76 -6.09
N VAL A 57 3.20 12.43 -4.83
CA VAL A 57 3.59 11.16 -4.18
C VAL A 57 2.85 10.00 -4.84
N VAL A 58 1.56 10.16 -5.15
CA VAL A 58 0.78 9.16 -5.88
C VAL A 58 1.38 8.90 -7.26
N THR A 59 1.68 9.99 -8.00
CA THR A 59 2.28 9.89 -9.35
C THR A 59 3.62 9.15 -9.30
N ALA A 60 4.49 9.48 -8.33
CA ALA A 60 5.77 8.81 -8.15
C ALA A 60 5.59 7.32 -7.79
N GLY A 61 4.67 7.00 -6.89
CA GLY A 61 4.34 5.64 -6.47
C GLY A 61 3.83 4.79 -7.64
N LEU A 62 2.82 5.27 -8.38
CA LEU A 62 2.25 4.57 -9.55
C LEU A 62 3.26 4.40 -10.69
N THR A 63 4.24 5.31 -10.81
CA THR A 63 5.33 5.17 -11.78
C THR A 63 6.34 4.10 -11.36
N LYS A 64 6.58 3.94 -10.08
CA LYS A 64 7.57 3.02 -9.52
C LYS A 64 7.01 1.60 -9.35
N LEU A 65 5.76 1.46 -8.90
CA LEU A 65 5.14 0.18 -8.54
C LEU A 65 5.23 -0.91 -9.63
N PRO A 66 5.11 -0.61 -10.94
CA PRO A 66 5.34 -1.61 -12.00
C PRO A 66 6.72 -2.27 -11.94
N ALA A 67 7.77 -1.50 -11.62
CA ALA A 67 9.12 -2.05 -11.49
C ALA A 67 9.26 -2.92 -10.23
N THR A 68 8.59 -2.57 -9.14
CA THR A 68 8.52 -3.38 -7.92
C THR A 68 7.84 -4.72 -8.19
N ILE A 69 6.70 -4.71 -8.90
CA ILE A 69 5.98 -5.93 -9.31
C ILE A 69 6.85 -6.79 -10.25
N ALA A 70 7.48 -6.20 -11.26
CA ALA A 70 8.38 -6.91 -12.17
C ALA A 70 9.56 -7.56 -11.42
N SER A 71 10.13 -6.86 -10.42
CA SER A 71 11.18 -7.42 -9.55
C SER A 71 10.69 -8.61 -8.73
N ALA A 72 9.44 -8.56 -8.24
CA ALA A 72 8.83 -9.67 -7.51
C ALA A 72 8.60 -10.89 -8.43
N ILE A 73 8.08 -10.68 -9.64
CA ILE A 73 7.92 -11.75 -10.65
C ILE A 73 9.26 -12.40 -10.97
N ALA A 74 10.32 -11.60 -11.18
CA ALA A 74 11.65 -12.11 -11.47
C ALA A 74 12.28 -12.91 -10.31
N SER A 75 11.76 -12.74 -9.08
CA SER A 75 12.24 -13.45 -7.89
C SER A 75 11.52 -14.79 -7.63
N ILE A 76 10.56 -15.17 -8.46
CA ILE A 76 9.83 -16.43 -8.31
C ILE A 76 10.82 -17.61 -8.22
N GLY A 77 10.62 -18.48 -7.22
CA GLY A 77 11.49 -19.62 -6.96
C GLY A 77 12.77 -19.30 -6.18
N THR A 78 12.98 -18.04 -5.79
CA THR A 78 14.10 -17.63 -4.93
C THR A 78 13.64 -17.42 -3.48
N PRO A 79 14.57 -17.46 -2.50
CA PRO A 79 14.26 -17.13 -1.10
C PRO A 79 13.71 -15.71 -0.90
N ASP A 80 14.01 -14.79 -1.81
CA ASP A 80 13.63 -13.38 -1.70
C ASP A 80 12.21 -13.08 -2.18
N ALA A 81 11.53 -14.05 -2.82
CA ALA A 81 10.22 -13.84 -3.43
C ALA A 81 9.19 -13.27 -2.44
N LYS A 82 9.16 -13.79 -1.20
CA LYS A 82 8.26 -13.27 -0.17
C LYS A 82 8.52 -11.80 0.15
N ALA A 83 9.77 -11.43 0.38
CA ALA A 83 10.12 -10.05 0.71
C ALA A 83 9.80 -9.09 -0.44
N LYS A 84 9.91 -9.54 -1.69
CA LYS A 84 9.53 -8.75 -2.86
C LYS A 84 8.03 -8.57 -2.99
N VAL A 85 7.24 -9.58 -2.66
CA VAL A 85 5.78 -9.46 -2.59
C VAL A 85 5.36 -8.51 -1.47
N ASP A 86 5.93 -8.66 -0.27
CA ASP A 86 5.65 -7.76 0.87
C ASP A 86 5.99 -6.29 0.51
N ALA A 87 6.99 -6.05 -0.34
CA ALA A 87 7.35 -4.71 -0.80
C ALA A 87 6.32 -4.07 -1.74
N ILE A 88 5.56 -4.87 -2.52
CA ILE A 88 4.45 -4.36 -3.35
C ILE A 88 3.39 -3.75 -2.45
N GLU A 89 2.96 -4.49 -1.44
CA GLU A 89 1.94 -4.06 -0.47
C GLU A 89 2.40 -2.83 0.31
N ALA A 90 3.64 -2.87 0.83
CA ALA A 90 4.20 -1.75 1.57
C ALA A 90 4.29 -0.46 0.75
N GLU A 91 4.55 -0.55 -0.55
CA GLU A 91 4.59 0.59 -1.45
C GLU A 91 3.17 1.11 -1.74
N TRP A 92 2.22 0.23 -2.07
CA TRP A 92 0.83 0.56 -2.33
C TRP A 92 0.19 1.27 -1.14
N ALA A 93 0.33 0.74 0.06
CA ALA A 93 -0.20 1.28 1.31
C ALA A 93 0.21 2.74 1.60
N THR A 94 1.29 3.24 0.97
CA THR A 94 1.74 4.63 1.19
C THR A 94 0.86 5.68 0.53
N PHE A 95 0.09 5.32 -0.51
CA PHE A 95 -0.69 6.30 -1.30
C PHE A 95 -2.09 5.82 -1.72
N GLU A 96 -2.44 4.56 -1.49
CA GLU A 96 -3.75 3.99 -1.87
C GLU A 96 -4.94 4.81 -1.38
N GLY A 97 -4.86 5.31 -0.14
CA GLY A 97 -5.91 6.12 0.46
C GLY A 97 -6.22 7.40 -0.31
N THR A 98 -5.23 7.98 -1.01
CA THR A 98 -5.48 9.14 -1.88
C THR A 98 -6.22 8.71 -3.14
N ILE A 99 -5.84 7.58 -3.75
CA ILE A 99 -6.52 7.03 -4.94
C ILE A 99 -7.96 6.68 -4.59
N ARG A 100 -8.19 5.96 -3.49
CA ARG A 100 -9.53 5.61 -2.98
C ARG A 100 -10.43 6.84 -2.80
N GLY A 101 -9.87 7.92 -2.29
CA GLY A 101 -10.63 9.16 -2.07
C GLY A 101 -10.87 9.99 -3.34
N THR A 102 -10.08 9.78 -4.38
CA THR A 102 -10.12 10.56 -5.62
C THR A 102 -10.87 9.84 -6.74
N ASP A 103 -10.64 8.53 -6.89
CA ASP A 103 -11.28 7.67 -7.90
C ASP A 103 -11.52 6.27 -7.32
N PRO A 104 -12.60 6.09 -6.54
CA PRO A 104 -12.88 4.82 -5.88
C PRO A 104 -13.10 3.66 -6.85
N ASP A 105 -13.56 3.92 -8.08
CA ASP A 105 -13.76 2.87 -9.08
C ASP A 105 -12.43 2.33 -9.59
N ILE A 106 -11.46 3.20 -9.89
CA ILE A 106 -10.10 2.78 -10.26
C ILE A 106 -9.39 2.13 -9.07
N TYR A 107 -9.58 2.64 -7.85
CA TYR A 107 -9.04 2.02 -6.63
C TYR A 107 -9.47 0.55 -6.54
N LEU A 108 -10.76 0.28 -6.62
CA LEU A 108 -11.29 -1.09 -6.56
C LEU A 108 -10.78 -1.97 -7.70
N ALA A 109 -10.68 -1.41 -8.93
CA ALA A 109 -10.14 -2.14 -10.06
C ALA A 109 -8.65 -2.51 -9.89
N ILE A 110 -7.87 -1.66 -9.22
CA ILE A 110 -6.47 -1.95 -8.87
C ILE A 110 -6.41 -3.05 -7.81
N GLU A 111 -7.18 -2.96 -6.73
CA GLU A 111 -7.25 -3.98 -5.67
C GLU A 111 -7.60 -5.36 -6.24
N ASP A 112 -8.59 -5.41 -7.14
CA ASP A 112 -9.03 -6.65 -7.82
C ASP A 112 -7.91 -7.32 -8.66
N GLN A 113 -6.82 -6.61 -8.96
CA GLN A 113 -5.65 -7.14 -9.66
C GLN A 113 -4.42 -7.28 -8.75
N LEU A 114 -4.32 -6.47 -7.71
CA LEU A 114 -3.14 -6.45 -6.83
C LEU A 114 -3.04 -7.73 -5.99
N ASP A 115 -4.12 -8.20 -5.40
CA ASP A 115 -4.19 -9.47 -4.69
C ASP A 115 -3.86 -10.66 -5.61
N PRO A 116 -4.50 -10.82 -6.80
CA PRO A 116 -4.15 -11.87 -7.74
C PRO A 116 -2.69 -11.90 -8.16
N VAL A 117 -2.07 -10.76 -8.48
CA VAL A 117 -0.65 -10.76 -8.90
C VAL A 117 0.26 -11.25 -7.78
N GLN A 118 0.01 -10.84 -6.54
CA GLN A 118 0.77 -11.30 -5.38
C GLN A 118 0.60 -12.81 -5.15
N ASP A 119 -0.63 -13.33 -5.25
CA ASP A 119 -0.92 -14.75 -5.07
C ASP A 119 -0.32 -15.60 -6.20
N GLN A 120 -0.34 -15.12 -7.44
CA GLN A 120 0.31 -15.77 -8.58
C GLN A 120 1.84 -15.84 -8.42
N ILE A 121 2.46 -14.76 -7.91
CA ILE A 121 3.90 -14.76 -7.59
C ILE A 121 4.22 -15.80 -6.50
N LYS A 122 3.44 -15.82 -5.42
CA LYS A 122 3.58 -16.81 -4.33
C LYS A 122 3.40 -18.26 -4.83
N ALA A 123 2.50 -18.46 -5.81
CA ALA A 123 2.25 -19.75 -6.43
C ALA A 123 3.29 -20.16 -7.49
N GLY A 124 4.21 -19.27 -7.86
CA GLY A 124 5.21 -19.53 -8.92
C GLY A 124 4.67 -19.42 -10.35
N GLU A 125 3.51 -18.77 -10.54
CA GLU A 125 2.79 -18.67 -11.81
C GLU A 125 3.24 -17.42 -12.62
N ALA A 126 4.52 -17.41 -13.04
CA ALA A 126 5.16 -16.22 -13.64
C ALA A 126 4.41 -15.65 -14.86
N ALA A 127 3.88 -16.51 -15.74
CA ALA A 127 3.15 -16.03 -16.93
C ALA A 127 1.86 -15.30 -16.53
N LYS A 128 1.06 -15.89 -15.63
CA LYS A 128 -0.18 -15.24 -15.14
C LYS A 128 0.12 -13.95 -14.40
N ALA A 129 1.15 -13.95 -13.54
CA ALA A 129 1.57 -12.75 -12.84
C ALA A 129 1.98 -11.64 -13.79
N SER A 130 2.63 -11.94 -14.91
CA SER A 130 2.98 -10.98 -15.95
C SER A 130 1.76 -10.40 -16.68
N ASP A 131 0.76 -11.25 -16.98
CA ASP A 131 -0.48 -10.82 -17.61
C ASP A 131 -1.27 -9.88 -16.67
N THR A 132 -1.38 -10.23 -15.38
CA THR A 132 -2.03 -9.42 -14.37
C THR A 132 -1.28 -8.10 -14.14
N ALA A 133 0.06 -8.12 -14.13
CA ALA A 133 0.90 -6.92 -14.01
C ALA A 133 0.71 -5.96 -15.19
N THR A 134 0.46 -6.47 -16.40
CA THR A 134 0.12 -5.65 -17.57
C THR A 134 -1.21 -4.93 -17.36
N THR A 135 -2.22 -5.63 -16.88
CA THR A 135 -3.54 -5.03 -16.55
C THR A 135 -3.41 -3.94 -15.48
N LEU A 136 -2.59 -4.17 -14.45
CA LEU A 136 -2.29 -3.17 -13.42
C LEU A 136 -1.62 -1.92 -14.01
N ALA A 137 -0.64 -2.09 -14.90
CA ALA A 137 0.05 -0.97 -15.53
C ALA A 137 -0.92 -0.11 -16.36
N ASP A 138 -1.90 -0.72 -17.02
CA ASP A 138 -2.96 -0.02 -17.76
C ASP A 138 -3.86 0.78 -16.80
N LEU A 139 -4.24 0.22 -15.65
CA LEU A 139 -5.04 0.92 -14.64
C LEU A 139 -4.27 2.12 -14.04
N PHE A 140 -2.99 1.96 -13.75
CA PHE A 140 -2.14 3.06 -13.29
C PHE A 140 -2.06 4.19 -14.33
N THR A 141 -1.89 3.83 -15.60
CA THR A 141 -1.89 4.80 -16.71
C THR A 141 -3.23 5.52 -16.82
N GLN A 142 -4.35 4.82 -16.67
CA GLN A 142 -5.69 5.41 -16.68
C GLN A 142 -5.88 6.40 -15.52
N TYR A 143 -5.43 6.04 -14.30
CA TYR A 143 -5.49 6.96 -13.17
C TYR A 143 -4.69 8.22 -13.43
N LEU A 144 -3.43 8.09 -13.86
CA LEU A 144 -2.55 9.23 -14.12
C LEU A 144 -3.07 10.13 -15.25
N ALA A 145 -3.72 9.56 -16.27
CA ALA A 145 -4.35 10.34 -17.34
C ALA A 145 -5.56 11.16 -16.87
N LYS A 146 -6.33 10.63 -15.90
CA LYS A 146 -7.49 11.33 -15.32
C LYS A 146 -7.09 12.37 -14.28
N HIS A 147 -5.99 12.14 -13.57
CA HIS A 147 -5.55 12.91 -12.42
C HIS A 147 -4.07 13.34 -12.62
N PRO A 148 -3.79 14.20 -13.59
CA PRO A 148 -2.43 14.72 -13.79
C PRO A 148 -2.02 15.52 -12.54
N GLY A 149 -0.88 15.14 -11.94
CA GLY A 149 -0.30 15.76 -10.75
C GLY A 149 0.26 17.15 -10.99
#